data_428c9d004b2e5a8d3f5bd480c078e519
#
_entry.id   428c9d004b2e5a8d3f5bd480c078e519
#
_cell.length_a   1.000
_cell.length_b   1.000
_cell.length_c   1.000
_cell.angle_alpha   90.00
_cell.angle_beta   90.00
_cell.angle_gamma   90.00
#
_symmetry.space_group_name_H-M   'P 1'
#
loop_
_entity.id
_entity.type
_entity.pdbx_description
1 polymer ?
#
loop_
_entity_poly.entity_id
_entity_poly.type
_entity_poly.pdbx_seq_one_letter_code
_entity_poly.pdbx_strand_id
1 'polypeptide(L)'
;MYEKLFSKRLAELRIQKGVSARGMSLSLGQNPGYIRTIESGSAFPAMSNFFYICEYLNVTPQEFFDFKEDHADGINALVDQLDKLDEEQIQALAAFIKTIVK
;
A
#
# COMPACT_ATOMS: atom_id res chain seq x y z
N MET A 1 -5.37 -1.70 -18.09
CA MET A 1 -4.57 -2.56 -17.20
C MET A 1 -4.07 -1.82 -15.98
N TYR A 2 -3.34 -0.75 -16.14
CA TYR A 2 -2.84 0.01 -14.99
C TYR A 2 -3.95 0.71 -14.19
N GLU A 3 -5.07 1.01 -14.84
CA GLU A 3 -6.23 1.61 -14.18
C GLU A 3 -6.73 0.71 -13.05
N LYS A 4 -6.82 -0.59 -13.31
CA LYS A 4 -7.28 -1.56 -12.31
C LYS A 4 -6.25 -1.75 -11.20
N LEU A 5 -4.98 -1.80 -11.55
CA LEU A 5 -3.91 -1.93 -10.54
C LEU A 5 -3.91 -0.72 -9.61
N PHE A 6 -4.04 0.48 -10.19
CA PHE A 6 -4.07 1.72 -9.42
C PHE A 6 -5.28 1.76 -8.49
N SER A 7 -6.47 1.50 -9.03
CA SER A 7 -7.70 1.57 -8.23
C SER A 7 -7.72 0.53 -7.12
N LYS A 8 -7.24 -0.67 -7.40
CA LYS A 8 -7.13 -1.74 -6.39
C LYS A 8 -6.14 -1.34 -5.29
N ARG A 9 -4.99 -0.81 -5.68
CA ARG A 9 -3.96 -0.40 -4.72
C ARG A 9 -4.49 0.71 -3.81
N LEU A 10 -5.17 1.69 -4.37
CA LEU A 10 -5.77 2.77 -3.60
C LEU A 10 -6.77 2.21 -2.57
N ALA A 11 -7.64 1.31 -3.01
CA ALA A 11 -8.62 0.71 -2.11
C ALA A 11 -7.95 -0.08 -0.99
N GLU A 12 -6.91 -0.86 -1.30
CA GLU A 12 -6.17 -1.62 -0.30
C GLU A 12 -5.56 -0.71 0.76
N LEU A 13 -4.88 0.34 0.33
CA LEU A 13 -4.25 1.28 1.26
C LEU A 13 -5.28 2.01 2.11
N ARG A 14 -6.40 2.40 1.50
CA ARG A 14 -7.49 3.05 2.22
C ARG A 14 -8.08 2.13 3.29
N ILE A 15 -8.34 0.88 2.93
CA ILE A 15 -8.88 -0.10 3.86
C ILE A 15 -7.90 -0.38 5.00
N GLN A 16 -6.61 -0.48 4.69
CA GLN A 16 -5.58 -0.66 5.71
C GLN A 16 -5.56 0.50 6.70
N LYS A 17 -5.78 1.72 6.22
CA LYS A 17 -5.87 2.88 7.09
C LYS A 17 -7.15 2.91 7.91
N GLY A 18 -8.17 2.16 7.50
CA GLY A 18 -9.43 2.07 8.24
C GLY A 18 -10.36 3.25 7.99
N VAL A 19 -10.29 3.89 6.83
CA VAL A 19 -11.14 5.04 6.50
C VAL A 19 -12.07 4.69 5.34
N SER A 20 -13.25 5.35 5.32
CA SER A 20 -14.19 5.18 4.22
C SER A 20 -13.76 6.00 3.00
N ALA A 21 -14.22 5.60 1.82
CA ALA A 21 -13.96 6.36 0.60
C ALA A 21 -14.52 7.79 0.71
N ARG A 22 -15.72 7.92 1.26
CA ARG A 22 -16.32 9.24 1.49
C ARG A 22 -15.50 10.07 2.46
N GLY A 23 -15.12 9.50 3.60
CA GLY A 23 -14.33 10.20 4.60
C GLY A 23 -13.00 10.67 4.09
N MET A 24 -12.31 9.80 3.33
CA MET A 24 -11.04 10.16 2.70
C MET A 24 -11.22 11.29 1.69
N SER A 25 -12.27 11.21 0.86
CA SER A 25 -12.58 12.26 -0.13
C SER A 25 -12.73 13.62 0.55
N LEU A 26 -13.52 13.68 1.62
CA LEU A 26 -13.75 14.93 2.35
C LEU A 26 -12.49 15.42 3.03
N SER A 27 -11.68 14.54 3.60
CA SER A 27 -10.41 14.89 4.23
C SER A 27 -9.42 15.50 3.23
N LEU A 28 -9.52 15.08 1.96
CA LEU A 28 -8.69 15.62 0.88
C LEU A 28 -9.23 16.93 0.30
N GLY A 29 -10.35 17.43 0.84
CA GLY A 29 -10.98 18.65 0.32
C GLY A 29 -11.71 18.43 -1.00
N GLN A 30 -12.10 17.20 -1.31
CA GLN A 30 -12.78 16.84 -2.54
C GLN A 30 -14.26 16.54 -2.29
N ASN A 31 -15.02 16.35 -3.37
CA ASN A 31 -16.43 15.96 -3.23
C ASN A 31 -16.52 14.53 -2.66
N PRO A 32 -17.66 14.17 -2.06
CA PRO A 32 -17.78 12.88 -1.36
C PRO A 32 -17.55 11.64 -2.24
N GLY A 33 -17.73 11.73 -3.54
CA GLY A 33 -17.58 10.60 -4.47
C GLY A 33 -16.20 10.52 -5.11
N TYR A 34 -15.28 11.39 -4.76
CA TYR A 34 -14.01 11.52 -5.44
C TYR A 34 -13.19 10.21 -5.41
N ILE A 35 -12.98 9.66 -4.24
CA ILE A 35 -12.18 8.43 -4.10
C ILE A 35 -12.90 7.24 -4.73
N ARG A 36 -14.21 7.15 -4.57
CA ARG A 36 -14.98 6.06 -5.19
C ARG A 36 -14.85 6.07 -6.71
N THR A 37 -14.86 7.24 -7.34
CA THR A 37 -14.68 7.37 -8.78
C THR A 37 -13.33 6.82 -9.21
N ILE A 38 -12.28 7.12 -8.47
CA ILE A 38 -10.93 6.60 -8.77
C ILE A 38 -10.88 5.09 -8.54
N GLU A 39 -11.45 4.60 -7.44
CA GLU A 39 -11.44 3.17 -7.11
C GLU A 39 -12.28 2.35 -8.10
N SER A 40 -13.22 2.97 -8.80
CA SER A 40 -13.99 2.29 -9.84
C SER A 40 -13.19 2.09 -11.13
N GLY A 41 -12.03 2.70 -11.23
CA GLY A 41 -11.22 2.65 -12.44
C GLY A 41 -11.66 3.62 -13.53
N SER A 42 -12.63 4.52 -13.21
CA SER A 42 -13.17 5.46 -14.18
C SER A 42 -12.26 6.65 -14.46
N ALA A 43 -11.36 6.96 -13.51
CA ALA A 43 -10.50 8.13 -13.64
C ALA A 43 -9.24 7.95 -12.80
N PHE A 44 -8.19 8.64 -13.20
CA PHE A 44 -7.01 8.83 -12.38
C PHE A 44 -7.08 10.21 -11.71
N PRO A 45 -6.46 10.39 -10.54
CA PRO A 45 -6.32 11.73 -9.96
C PRO A 45 -5.31 12.55 -10.77
N ALA A 46 -5.45 13.88 -10.72
CA ALA A 46 -4.38 14.76 -11.18
C ALA A 46 -3.13 14.47 -10.34
N MET A 47 -1.94 14.71 -10.91
CA MET A 47 -0.69 14.36 -10.25
C MET A 47 -0.54 15.06 -8.88
N SER A 48 -0.92 16.34 -8.77
CA SER A 48 -0.87 17.05 -7.50
C SER A 48 -1.77 16.39 -6.45
N ASN A 49 -2.96 15.97 -6.86
CA ASN A 49 -3.88 15.28 -5.96
C ASN A 49 -3.37 13.90 -5.57
N PHE A 50 -2.68 13.23 -6.49
CA PHE A 50 -2.06 11.95 -6.18
C PHE A 50 -1.03 12.10 -5.06
N PHE A 51 -0.23 13.13 -5.07
CA PHE A 51 0.72 13.37 -4.00
C PHE A 51 0.02 13.62 -2.65
N TYR A 52 -1.09 14.36 -2.66
CA TYR A 52 -1.89 14.54 -1.44
C TYR A 52 -2.49 13.21 -0.95
N ILE A 53 -2.91 12.35 -1.88
CA ILE A 53 -3.38 11.00 -1.53
C ILE A 53 -2.28 10.22 -0.83
N CYS A 54 -1.07 10.24 -1.36
CA CYS A 54 0.06 9.56 -0.74
C CYS A 54 0.35 10.09 0.66
N GLU A 55 0.35 11.41 0.82
CA GLU A 55 0.54 12.02 2.14
C GLU A 55 -0.53 11.60 3.13
N TYR A 56 -1.78 11.62 2.69
CA TYR A 56 -2.91 11.21 3.52
C TYR A 56 -2.77 9.75 3.96
N LEU A 57 -2.36 8.88 3.05
CA LEU A 57 -2.18 7.45 3.32
C LEU A 57 -0.86 7.15 4.02
N ASN A 58 -0.01 8.15 4.19
CA ASN A 58 1.30 8.01 4.81
C ASN A 58 2.19 7.01 4.08
N VAL A 59 2.17 7.08 2.77
CA VAL A 59 3.04 6.28 1.90
C VAL A 59 3.76 7.21 0.94
N THR A 60 4.94 6.78 0.48
CA THR A 60 5.62 7.48 -0.62
C THR A 60 4.96 7.07 -1.94
N PRO A 61 5.13 7.87 -3.02
CA PRO A 61 4.68 7.44 -4.34
C PRO A 61 5.27 6.09 -4.76
N GLN A 62 6.53 5.83 -4.41
CA GLN A 62 7.16 4.54 -4.70
C GLN A 62 6.45 3.39 -3.99
N GLU A 63 6.14 3.58 -2.70
CA GLU A 63 5.41 2.57 -1.93
C GLU A 63 4.00 2.38 -2.48
N PHE A 64 3.35 3.46 -2.93
CA PHE A 64 2.03 3.35 -3.54
C PHE A 64 2.07 2.43 -4.76
N PHE A 65 3.08 2.58 -5.62
CA PHE A 65 3.20 1.81 -6.85
C PHE A 65 3.84 0.44 -6.66
N ASP A 66 4.07 0.03 -5.44
CA ASP A 66 4.58 -1.31 -5.17
C ASP A 66 3.42 -2.31 -5.29
N PHE A 67 3.08 -2.65 -6.53
CA PHE A 67 2.01 -3.59 -6.84
C PHE A 67 2.51 -5.00 -6.58
N LYS A 68 2.17 -5.55 -5.43
CA LYS A 68 2.60 -6.89 -5.07
C LYS A 68 1.79 -7.92 -5.84
N GLU A 69 2.50 -8.80 -6.50
CA GLU A 69 1.88 -9.85 -7.27
C GLU A 69 1.55 -11.07 -6.40
N ASP A 70 0.68 -11.94 -6.92
CA ASP A 70 0.17 -13.08 -6.16
C ASP A 70 1.27 -14.02 -5.67
N HIS A 71 2.31 -14.22 -6.49
CA HIS A 71 3.43 -15.10 -6.12
C HIS A 71 4.21 -14.58 -4.91
N ALA A 72 4.01 -13.35 -4.55
CA ALA A 72 4.70 -12.73 -3.42
C ALA A 72 3.98 -12.92 -2.08
N ASP A 73 2.84 -13.63 -2.04
CA ASP A 73 2.05 -13.76 -0.83
C ASP A 73 2.86 -14.38 0.32
N GLY A 74 3.59 -15.46 0.06
CA GLY A 74 4.42 -16.09 1.07
C GLY A 74 5.55 -15.18 1.53
N ILE A 75 6.15 -14.46 0.61
CA ILE A 75 7.21 -13.50 0.92
C ILE A 75 6.63 -12.33 1.71
N ASN A 76 5.47 -11.83 1.32
CA ASN A 76 4.82 -10.72 2.02
C ASN A 76 4.45 -11.09 3.45
N ALA A 77 3.93 -12.30 3.66
CA ALA A 77 3.63 -12.79 4.99
C ALA A 77 4.88 -12.87 5.85
N LEU A 78 6.00 -13.30 5.27
CA LEU A 78 7.28 -13.35 5.97
C LEU A 78 7.78 -11.96 6.32
N VAL A 79 7.70 -11.01 5.38
CA VAL A 79 8.12 -9.63 5.62
C VAL A 79 7.30 -9.01 6.76
N ASP A 80 5.97 -9.25 6.77
CA ASP A 80 5.12 -8.76 7.83
C ASP A 80 5.54 -9.29 9.20
N GLN A 81 5.98 -10.54 9.26
CA GLN A 81 6.49 -11.12 10.50
C GLN A 81 7.85 -10.55 10.88
N LEU A 82 8.71 -10.29 9.92
CA LEU A 82 10.01 -9.69 10.17
C LEU A 82 9.88 -8.30 10.80
N ASP A 83 8.86 -7.55 10.42
CA ASP A 83 8.62 -6.22 10.98
C ASP A 83 8.31 -6.26 12.48
N LYS A 84 7.91 -7.41 13.00
CA LYS A 84 7.61 -7.58 14.43
C LYS A 84 8.84 -7.96 15.26
N LEU A 85 9.96 -8.24 14.61
CA LEU A 85 11.18 -8.66 15.28
C LEU A 85 12.03 -7.44 15.63
N ASP A 86 12.74 -7.54 16.75
CA ASP A 86 13.76 -6.56 17.10
C ASP A 86 15.05 -6.84 16.32
N GLU A 87 16.02 -5.95 16.43
CA GLU A 87 17.26 -6.05 15.67
C GLU A 87 18.04 -7.32 16.00
N GLU A 88 18.09 -7.69 17.29
CA GLU A 88 18.79 -8.90 17.72
C GLU A 88 18.15 -10.15 17.13
N GLN A 89 16.81 -10.22 17.11
CA GLN A 89 16.08 -11.33 16.53
C GLN A 89 16.29 -11.41 15.03
N ILE A 90 16.32 -10.27 14.34
CA ILE A 90 16.56 -10.23 12.89
C ILE A 90 17.96 -10.75 12.59
N GLN A 91 18.96 -10.36 13.38
CA GLN A 91 20.33 -10.85 13.19
C GLN A 91 20.45 -12.35 13.42
N ALA A 92 19.75 -12.86 14.42
CA ALA A 92 19.73 -14.31 14.69
C ALA A 92 19.09 -15.06 13.52
N LEU A 93 17.99 -14.52 12.97
CA LEU A 93 17.34 -15.12 11.81
C LEU A 93 18.24 -15.08 10.58
N ALA A 94 18.92 -13.96 10.35
CA ALA A 94 19.85 -13.82 9.23
C ALA A 94 20.99 -14.85 9.33
N ALA A 95 21.52 -15.07 10.52
CA ALA A 95 22.54 -16.08 10.75
C ALA A 95 22.02 -17.48 10.44
N PHE A 96 20.79 -17.77 10.85
CA PHE A 96 20.14 -19.05 10.56
C PHE A 96 19.97 -19.26 9.06
N ILE A 97 19.53 -18.23 8.35
CA ILE A 97 19.34 -18.30 6.89
C ILE A 97 20.67 -18.64 6.19
N LYS A 98 21.78 -18.07 6.66
CA LYS A 98 23.10 -18.36 6.10
C LYS A 98 23.50 -19.84 6.22
N THR A 99 22.97 -20.54 7.22
CA THR A 99 23.26 -21.97 7.38
C THR A 99 22.46 -22.81 6.40
N ILE A 100 21.33 -22.30 5.91
CA ILE A 100 20.45 -23.02 4.99
C ILE A 100 20.86 -22.77 3.54
N VAL A 101 21.24 -21.52 3.21
CA VAL A 101 21.61 -21.12 1.86
C VAL A 101 23.05 -21.55 1.61
N LYS A 102 23.22 -22.27 0.50
CA LYS A 102 24.54 -22.73 0.07
C LYS A 102 25.03 -22.01 -1.17
#